data_33c18a228f7013cd5e3d6885128970f5
#
_entry.id   33c18a228f7013cd5e3d6885128970f5
#
_cell.length_a   1.000
_cell.length_b   1.000
_cell.length_c   1.000
_cell.angle_alpha   90.00
_cell.angle_beta   90.00
_cell.angle_gamma   90.00
#
_symmetry.space_group_name_H-M   'P 1'
#
loop_
_entity.id
_entity.type
_entity.pdbx_description
1 polymer ?
#
loop_
_entity_poly.entity_id
_entity_poly.type
_entity_poly.pdbx_seq_one_letter_code
_entity_poly.pdbx_strand_id
1 'polypeptide(L)'
;LLFLSFLAPAPKLFLLFLQLKNSVPMSIASKYEPASAEAKWYAYWMEHKLFSSSVDPNKEPYTIVIPPPNVTGVLHMGHMLNNTIQDVLIRRARMQGKNACWVPGTDHASIATETKVVQLLKEKGIAKKDLTREQFLAHAWEWKEKYGGIILEQLKKLGASCDWDRTAFTMDPGLSDAVLSVFVDLHQKGKIYRGIRMVNWDPKGQTALSDDEVIMKEVASKLYYINYAIEGTTDQFLTIATTRPETM
;
A
#
# COMPACT_ATOMS: atom_id res chain seq x y z
N LEU A 1 34.83 -0.83 -64.17
CA LEU A 1 35.95 -0.85 -63.20
C LEU A 1 35.54 -0.13 -61.91
N LEU A 2 34.80 -0.78 -61.02
CA LEU A 2 34.58 -0.35 -59.61
C LEU A 2 33.47 -1.20 -58.95
N PHE A 3 33.72 -2.52 -58.90
CA PHE A 3 32.86 -3.44 -58.13
C PHE A 3 33.70 -4.65 -57.68
N LEU A 4 34.64 -4.41 -56.77
CA LEU A 4 35.35 -5.51 -56.08
C LEU A 4 36.08 -4.96 -54.85
N SER A 5 35.34 -4.62 -53.78
CA SER A 5 35.97 -4.48 -52.46
C SER A 5 34.96 -4.46 -51.31
N PHE A 6 34.07 -5.49 -51.23
CA PHE A 6 33.28 -5.75 -50.02
C PHE A 6 33.11 -7.25 -49.83
N LEU A 7 34.26 -7.93 -49.66
CA LEU A 7 34.27 -9.31 -49.17
C LEU A 7 35.48 -9.49 -48.25
N ALA A 8 35.32 -9.12 -46.97
CA ALA A 8 36.19 -9.53 -45.88
C ALA A 8 35.43 -9.41 -44.57
N PRO A 9 35.64 -10.22 -43.57
CA PRO A 9 36.18 -11.55 -43.48
C PRO A 9 35.21 -12.52 -42.79
N ALA A 10 34.54 -13.35 -43.54
CA ALA A 10 33.70 -14.45 -43.04
C ALA A 10 34.39 -15.53 -42.21
N PRO A 11 35.71 -15.78 -42.24
CA PRO A 11 36.32 -16.90 -41.50
C PRO A 11 36.43 -16.66 -40.00
N LYS A 12 36.53 -15.44 -39.51
CA LYS A 12 36.66 -15.22 -38.05
C LYS A 12 35.32 -15.40 -37.30
N LEU A 13 34.23 -15.01 -37.92
CA LEU A 13 32.89 -15.20 -37.32
C LEU A 13 32.50 -16.69 -37.35
N PHE A 14 32.84 -17.39 -38.40
CA PHE A 14 32.61 -18.84 -38.53
C PHE A 14 33.48 -19.67 -37.59
N LEU A 15 34.72 -19.28 -37.36
CA LEU A 15 35.59 -19.88 -36.35
C LEU A 15 35.10 -19.58 -34.91
N LEU A 16 34.57 -18.41 -34.67
CA LEU A 16 33.95 -18.08 -33.38
C LEU A 16 32.68 -18.92 -33.13
N PHE A 17 31.88 -19.16 -34.18
CA PHE A 17 30.72 -20.06 -34.09
C PHE A 17 31.12 -21.53 -33.89
N LEU A 18 32.24 -21.97 -34.48
CA LEU A 18 32.78 -23.31 -34.27
C LEU A 18 33.43 -23.48 -32.88
N GLN A 19 34.04 -22.45 -32.33
CA GLN A 19 34.52 -22.43 -30.94
C GLN A 19 33.42 -22.45 -29.91
N LEU A 20 32.27 -21.83 -30.21
CA LEU A 20 31.06 -21.87 -29.37
C LEU A 20 30.40 -23.27 -29.35
N LYS A 21 30.63 -24.11 -30.37
CA LYS A 21 30.14 -25.50 -30.39
C LYS A 21 30.84 -26.44 -29.42
N ASN A 22 32.02 -26.08 -28.92
CA ASN A 22 32.77 -26.85 -27.93
C ASN A 22 32.58 -26.36 -26.48
N SER A 23 31.74 -25.35 -26.25
CA SER A 23 31.29 -25.00 -24.91
C SER A 23 30.26 -26.03 -24.46
N VAL A 24 30.52 -26.66 -23.33
CA VAL A 24 29.72 -27.60 -22.54
C VAL A 24 28.25 -27.68 -23.01
N PRO A 25 27.74 -28.88 -23.37
CA PRO A 25 26.35 -29.01 -23.73
C PRO A 25 25.51 -28.49 -22.58
N MET A 26 24.90 -27.28 -22.74
CA MET A 26 23.89 -26.82 -21.82
C MET A 26 22.71 -27.77 -21.96
N SER A 27 22.71 -28.84 -21.15
CA SER A 27 21.55 -29.70 -21.05
C SER A 27 20.44 -28.88 -20.40
N ILE A 28 19.52 -28.36 -21.20
CA ILE A 28 18.32 -27.78 -20.69
C ILE A 28 17.58 -28.89 -19.96
N ALA A 29 17.28 -28.69 -18.67
CA ALA A 29 16.52 -29.66 -17.90
C ALA A 29 15.17 -29.95 -18.59
N SER A 30 14.76 -31.21 -18.60
CA SER A 30 13.49 -31.63 -19.23
C SER A 30 12.26 -31.07 -18.55
N LYS A 31 12.41 -30.59 -17.30
CA LYS A 31 11.36 -29.94 -16.51
C LYS A 31 11.88 -28.63 -15.92
N TYR A 32 11.03 -27.62 -15.91
CA TYR A 32 11.27 -26.37 -15.19
C TYR A 32 11.01 -26.59 -13.69
N GLU A 33 12.01 -26.26 -12.86
CA GLU A 33 11.93 -26.32 -11.40
C GLU A 33 11.81 -24.90 -10.85
N PRO A 34 10.59 -24.40 -10.58
CA PRO A 34 10.35 -22.99 -10.23
C PRO A 34 11.14 -22.57 -9.00
N ALA A 35 11.12 -23.38 -7.94
CA ALA A 35 11.70 -23.03 -6.65
C ALA A 35 13.19 -22.66 -6.73
N SER A 36 13.97 -23.47 -7.46
CA SER A 36 15.41 -23.22 -7.63
C SER A 36 15.70 -22.10 -8.62
N ALA A 37 14.94 -22.04 -9.72
CA ALA A 37 15.14 -21.04 -10.75
C ALA A 37 14.76 -19.63 -10.26
N GLU A 38 13.62 -19.48 -9.60
CA GLU A 38 13.14 -18.21 -9.08
C GLU A 38 14.07 -17.65 -8.00
N ALA A 39 14.45 -18.46 -7.02
CA ALA A 39 15.35 -18.04 -5.96
C ALA A 39 16.72 -17.60 -6.52
N LYS A 40 17.29 -18.39 -7.45
CA LYS A 40 18.58 -18.10 -8.09
C LYS A 40 18.55 -16.77 -8.84
N TRP A 41 17.56 -16.58 -9.70
CA TRP A 41 17.51 -15.39 -10.56
C TRP A 41 17.13 -14.15 -9.78
N TYR A 42 16.25 -14.26 -8.80
CA TYR A 42 15.91 -13.12 -7.98
C TYR A 42 17.12 -12.65 -7.15
N ALA A 43 17.87 -13.57 -6.55
CA ALA A 43 19.11 -13.25 -5.84
C ALA A 43 20.13 -12.55 -6.77
N TYR A 44 20.30 -13.06 -7.99
CA TYR A 44 21.16 -12.44 -8.99
C TYR A 44 20.73 -11.01 -9.32
N TRP A 45 19.43 -10.76 -9.51
CA TRP A 45 18.92 -9.43 -9.80
C TRP A 45 19.17 -8.44 -8.66
N MET A 46 19.03 -8.90 -7.43
CA MET A 46 19.28 -8.10 -6.24
C MET A 46 20.77 -7.77 -6.06
N GLU A 47 21.63 -8.76 -6.20
CA GLU A 47 23.09 -8.61 -6.10
C GLU A 47 23.62 -7.60 -7.13
N HIS A 48 23.10 -7.65 -8.35
CA HIS A 48 23.51 -6.76 -9.44
C HIS A 48 22.71 -5.45 -9.50
N LYS A 49 21.81 -5.21 -8.53
CA LYS A 49 20.96 -4.00 -8.44
C LYS A 49 20.23 -3.66 -9.74
N LEU A 50 19.73 -4.68 -10.47
CA LEU A 50 19.16 -4.49 -11.80
C LEU A 50 17.86 -3.67 -11.82
N PHE A 51 17.25 -3.45 -10.66
CA PHE A 51 16.02 -2.68 -10.52
C PHE A 51 16.25 -1.28 -9.94
N SER A 52 17.47 -1.00 -9.47
CA SER A 52 17.81 0.31 -8.90
C SER A 52 17.84 1.38 -9.99
N SER A 53 17.39 2.57 -9.64
CA SER A 53 17.39 3.73 -10.52
C SER A 53 18.17 4.89 -9.91
N SER A 54 18.79 5.68 -10.76
CA SER A 54 19.46 6.92 -10.38
C SER A 54 19.04 8.04 -11.32
N VAL A 55 19.24 9.28 -10.90
CA VAL A 55 18.96 10.42 -11.76
C VAL A 55 19.88 10.37 -13.00
N ASP A 56 19.28 10.31 -14.17
CA ASP A 56 19.96 10.32 -15.46
C ASP A 56 19.27 11.34 -16.39
N PRO A 57 19.88 12.52 -16.61
CA PRO A 57 19.27 13.57 -17.43
C PRO A 57 19.17 13.20 -18.91
N ASN A 58 19.88 12.15 -19.36
CA ASN A 58 19.89 11.73 -20.75
C ASN A 58 18.80 10.67 -21.06
N LYS A 59 18.05 10.23 -20.05
CA LYS A 59 16.99 9.24 -20.22
C LYS A 59 15.64 9.79 -19.81
N GLU A 60 14.62 9.45 -20.61
CA GLU A 60 13.24 9.77 -20.26
C GLU A 60 12.85 9.07 -18.94
N PRO A 61 12.40 9.80 -17.92
CA PRO A 61 11.99 9.18 -16.66
C PRO A 61 10.65 8.45 -16.81
N TYR A 62 10.55 7.30 -16.17
CA TYR A 62 9.30 6.53 -16.04
C TYR A 62 9.17 6.00 -14.63
N THR A 63 8.31 6.59 -13.83
CA THR A 63 8.18 6.24 -12.40
C THR A 63 6.78 5.73 -12.08
N ILE A 64 6.73 4.62 -11.36
CA ILE A 64 5.52 4.11 -10.71
C ILE A 64 5.77 4.10 -9.21
N VAL A 65 4.82 4.61 -8.44
CA VAL A 65 4.76 4.41 -6.99
C VAL A 65 3.74 3.31 -6.74
N ILE A 66 4.14 2.26 -6.05
CA ILE A 66 3.24 1.16 -5.72
C ILE A 66 2.06 1.71 -4.89
N PRO A 67 0.80 1.32 -5.15
CA PRO A 67 -0.25 1.48 -4.15
C PRO A 67 0.14 0.66 -2.92
N PRO A 68 0.54 1.31 -1.81
CA PRO A 68 1.20 0.61 -0.72
C PRO A 68 0.21 -0.33 -0.03
N PRO A 69 0.50 -1.65 0.03
CA PRO A 69 -0.37 -2.57 0.75
C PRO A 69 -0.44 -2.24 2.23
N ASN A 70 -1.64 -2.37 2.79
CA ASN A 70 -1.88 -2.24 4.22
C ASN A 70 -1.19 -3.36 5.01
N VAL A 71 -0.54 -3.02 6.14
CA VAL A 71 0.11 -4.02 7.01
C VAL A 71 -0.90 -4.80 7.86
N THR A 72 -1.99 -5.26 7.24
CA THR A 72 -3.09 -5.98 7.90
C THR A 72 -2.95 -7.49 7.85
N GLY A 73 -1.99 -8.01 7.10
CA GLY A 73 -1.75 -9.44 6.92
C GLY A 73 -0.93 -9.77 5.69
N VAL A 74 -1.29 -10.86 5.02
CA VAL A 74 -0.64 -11.34 3.79
C VAL A 74 -1.32 -10.79 2.54
N LEU A 75 -0.59 -10.76 1.43
CA LEU A 75 -1.14 -10.37 0.13
C LEU A 75 -2.16 -11.39 -0.38
N HIS A 76 -3.10 -10.93 -1.18
CA HIS A 76 -4.11 -11.75 -1.85
C HIS A 76 -4.10 -11.52 -3.38
N MET A 77 -4.92 -12.27 -4.11
CA MET A 77 -4.95 -12.25 -5.59
C MET A 77 -5.13 -10.84 -6.19
N GLY A 78 -5.91 -9.96 -5.54
CA GLY A 78 -6.07 -8.58 -6.00
C GLY A 78 -4.74 -7.80 -5.97
N HIS A 79 -3.92 -8.00 -4.96
CA HIS A 79 -2.57 -7.42 -4.92
C HIS A 79 -1.68 -7.99 -6.02
N MET A 80 -1.74 -9.31 -6.26
CA MET A 80 -0.97 -9.97 -7.32
C MET A 80 -1.30 -9.38 -8.70
N LEU A 81 -2.60 -9.26 -9.02
CA LEU A 81 -3.05 -8.68 -10.28
C LEU A 81 -2.54 -7.24 -10.46
N ASN A 82 -2.77 -6.41 -9.46
CA ASN A 82 -2.34 -5.00 -9.49
C ASN A 82 -0.83 -4.87 -9.70
N ASN A 83 -0.03 -5.58 -8.90
CA ASN A 83 1.42 -5.50 -8.97
C ASN A 83 1.99 -6.13 -10.25
N THR A 84 1.36 -7.18 -10.79
CA THR A 84 1.78 -7.77 -12.06
C THR A 84 1.60 -6.78 -13.21
N ILE A 85 0.49 -6.03 -13.26
CA ILE A 85 0.26 -5.00 -14.29
C ILE A 85 1.34 -3.93 -14.20
N GLN A 86 1.66 -3.45 -13.01
CA GLN A 86 2.72 -2.45 -12.79
C GLN A 86 4.09 -2.99 -13.20
N ASP A 87 4.40 -4.25 -12.86
CA ASP A 87 5.68 -4.87 -13.20
C ASP A 87 5.87 -5.02 -14.72
N VAL A 88 4.81 -5.39 -15.43
CA VAL A 88 4.83 -5.44 -16.90
C VAL A 88 5.13 -4.07 -17.50
N LEU A 89 4.49 -3.02 -17.00
CA LEU A 89 4.70 -1.65 -17.48
C LEU A 89 6.12 -1.15 -17.21
N ILE A 90 6.64 -1.38 -16.00
CA ILE A 90 7.98 -0.93 -15.63
C ILE A 90 9.07 -1.71 -16.39
N ARG A 91 8.88 -3.02 -16.58
CA ARG A 91 9.79 -3.83 -17.40
C ARG A 91 9.79 -3.38 -18.85
N ARG A 92 8.62 -3.08 -19.43
CA ARG A 92 8.50 -2.50 -20.76
C ARG A 92 9.25 -1.18 -20.86
N ALA A 93 9.12 -0.29 -19.88
CA ALA A 93 9.84 0.98 -19.86
C ALA A 93 11.36 0.79 -19.85
N ARG A 94 11.87 -0.17 -19.07
CA ARG A 94 13.30 -0.55 -19.08
C ARG A 94 13.75 -1.07 -20.43
N MET A 95 12.96 -1.92 -21.10
CA MET A 95 13.26 -2.43 -22.43
C MET A 95 13.28 -1.33 -23.49
N GLN A 96 12.53 -0.25 -23.28
CA GLN A 96 12.53 0.94 -24.13
C GLN A 96 13.72 1.90 -23.84
N GLY A 97 14.60 1.54 -22.90
CA GLY A 97 15.76 2.35 -22.51
C GLY A 97 15.44 3.54 -21.60
N LYS A 98 14.23 3.64 -21.05
CA LYS A 98 13.84 4.69 -20.13
C LYS A 98 14.53 4.55 -18.78
N ASN A 99 14.65 5.65 -18.03
CA ASN A 99 15.05 5.62 -16.62
C ASN A 99 13.84 5.22 -15.77
N ALA A 100 13.68 3.91 -15.59
CA ALA A 100 12.49 3.33 -14.98
C ALA A 100 12.70 3.07 -13.49
N CYS A 101 11.85 3.68 -12.65
CA CYS A 101 11.83 3.55 -11.21
C CYS A 101 10.48 3.04 -10.73
N TRP A 102 10.44 1.91 -10.03
CA TRP A 102 9.25 1.43 -9.34
C TRP A 102 9.49 1.45 -7.83
N VAL A 103 8.84 2.39 -7.15
CA VAL A 103 9.03 2.64 -5.72
C VAL A 103 8.11 1.73 -4.92
N PRO A 104 8.64 0.80 -4.10
CA PRO A 104 7.86 -0.05 -3.23
C PRO A 104 7.57 0.63 -1.89
N GLY A 105 6.55 0.14 -1.18
CA GLY A 105 6.24 0.60 0.17
C GLY A 105 5.08 -0.17 0.79
N THR A 106 4.81 0.15 2.06
CA THR A 106 3.69 -0.40 2.82
C THR A 106 2.96 0.72 3.56
N ASP A 107 1.66 0.52 3.81
CA ASP A 107 0.81 1.49 4.50
C ASP A 107 0.45 1.00 5.91
N HIS A 108 0.47 1.94 6.88
CA HIS A 108 0.07 1.67 8.26
C HIS A 108 -1.42 1.38 8.42
N ALA A 109 -2.27 1.86 7.50
CA ALA A 109 -3.72 1.59 7.41
C ALA A 109 -4.50 1.75 8.72
N SER A 110 -4.03 2.60 9.64
CA SER A 110 -4.67 3.04 10.88
C SER A 110 -5.67 2.03 11.50
N ILE A 111 -6.98 2.25 11.33
CA ILE A 111 -8.07 1.46 11.97
C ILE A 111 -7.99 -0.04 11.61
N ALA A 112 -7.70 -0.37 10.37
CA ALA A 112 -7.64 -1.77 9.94
C ALA A 112 -6.48 -2.52 10.62
N THR A 113 -5.31 -1.92 10.74
CA THR A 113 -4.16 -2.47 11.47
C THR A 113 -4.44 -2.53 12.97
N GLU A 114 -5.01 -1.46 13.54
CA GLU A 114 -5.40 -1.42 14.95
C GLU A 114 -6.36 -2.57 15.30
N THR A 115 -7.36 -2.82 14.48
CA THR A 115 -8.31 -3.93 14.68
C THR A 115 -7.58 -5.28 14.75
N LYS A 116 -6.58 -5.50 13.88
CA LYS A 116 -5.78 -6.73 13.91
C LYS A 116 -4.91 -6.85 15.15
N VAL A 117 -4.31 -5.75 15.60
CA VAL A 117 -3.53 -5.71 16.84
C VAL A 117 -4.43 -5.99 18.05
N VAL A 118 -5.61 -5.37 18.12
CA VAL A 118 -6.59 -5.62 19.20
C VAL A 118 -7.04 -7.07 19.22
N GLN A 119 -7.28 -7.68 18.05
CA GLN A 119 -7.61 -9.09 17.96
C GLN A 119 -6.49 -9.98 18.51
N LEU A 120 -5.24 -9.73 18.10
CA LEU A 120 -4.07 -10.45 18.61
C LEU A 120 -3.91 -10.30 20.14
N LEU A 121 -4.09 -9.08 20.66
CA LEU A 121 -4.05 -8.83 22.11
C LEU A 121 -5.13 -9.60 22.85
N LYS A 122 -6.35 -9.64 22.30
CA LYS A 122 -7.45 -10.43 22.88
C LYS A 122 -7.14 -11.92 22.94
N GLU A 123 -6.50 -12.48 21.91
CA GLU A 123 -6.04 -13.87 21.89
C GLU A 123 -5.00 -14.14 22.99
N LYS A 124 -4.20 -13.12 23.35
CA LYS A 124 -3.23 -13.15 24.46
C LYS A 124 -3.87 -12.84 25.83
N GLY A 125 -5.18 -12.63 25.90
CA GLY A 125 -5.89 -12.27 27.14
C GLY A 125 -5.69 -10.81 27.58
N ILE A 126 -5.21 -9.94 26.72
CA ILE A 126 -4.93 -8.52 27.02
C ILE A 126 -6.06 -7.66 26.44
N ALA A 127 -6.67 -6.81 27.26
CA ALA A 127 -7.67 -5.86 26.80
C ALA A 127 -6.99 -4.50 26.46
N LYS A 128 -7.32 -3.92 25.29
CA LYS A 128 -6.77 -2.60 24.88
C LYS A 128 -6.93 -1.53 25.95
N LYS A 129 -8.07 -1.51 26.65
CA LYS A 129 -8.38 -0.53 27.72
C LYS A 129 -7.42 -0.57 28.92
N ASP A 130 -6.71 -1.68 29.11
CA ASP A 130 -5.78 -1.88 30.21
C ASP A 130 -4.34 -1.47 29.85
N LEU A 131 -4.13 -1.02 28.60
CA LEU A 131 -2.85 -0.57 28.07
C LEU A 131 -2.78 0.96 28.01
N THR A 132 -1.58 1.51 28.26
CA THR A 132 -1.29 2.89 27.90
C THR A 132 -1.15 3.02 26.39
N ARG A 133 -1.16 4.27 25.89
CA ARG A 133 -0.93 4.54 24.48
C ARG A 133 0.42 3.97 23.99
N GLU A 134 1.47 4.17 24.77
CA GLU A 134 2.83 3.73 24.45
C GLU A 134 2.91 2.19 24.38
N GLN A 135 2.27 1.51 25.33
CA GLN A 135 2.20 0.05 25.34
C GLN A 135 1.45 -0.48 24.12
N PHE A 136 0.31 0.13 23.78
CA PHE A 136 -0.44 -0.25 22.57
C PHE A 136 0.38 -0.02 21.31
N LEU A 137 1.05 1.13 21.20
CA LEU A 137 1.92 1.45 20.06
C LEU A 137 3.08 0.46 19.92
N ALA A 138 3.67 0.00 21.03
CA ALA A 138 4.70 -1.04 20.98
C ALA A 138 4.19 -2.31 20.29
N HIS A 139 3.00 -2.78 20.63
CA HIS A 139 2.37 -3.93 19.97
C HIS A 139 2.03 -3.65 18.50
N ALA A 140 1.64 -2.42 18.16
CA ALA A 140 1.38 -2.04 16.77
C ALA A 140 2.67 -2.04 15.93
N TRP A 141 3.79 -1.62 16.51
CA TRP A 141 5.10 -1.68 15.85
C TRP A 141 5.60 -3.12 15.69
N GLU A 142 5.44 -3.98 16.69
CA GLU A 142 5.74 -5.42 16.57
C GLU A 142 4.94 -6.06 15.42
N TRP A 143 3.65 -5.72 15.32
CA TRP A 143 2.80 -6.17 14.22
C TRP A 143 3.33 -5.70 12.86
N LYS A 144 3.65 -4.41 12.74
CA LYS A 144 4.20 -3.81 11.51
C LYS A 144 5.50 -4.48 11.08
N GLU A 145 6.43 -4.71 12.01
CA GLU A 145 7.70 -5.38 11.69
C GLU A 145 7.45 -6.79 11.14
N LYS A 146 6.57 -7.54 11.78
CA LYS A 146 6.26 -8.90 11.35
C LYS A 146 5.59 -8.93 9.97
N TYR A 147 4.50 -8.21 9.79
CA TYR A 147 3.68 -8.33 8.57
C TYR A 147 4.18 -7.47 7.43
N GLY A 148 4.79 -6.33 7.70
CA GLY A 148 5.44 -5.51 6.68
C GLY A 148 6.57 -6.28 5.98
N GLY A 149 7.40 -7.00 6.72
CA GLY A 149 8.43 -7.87 6.16
C GLY A 149 7.85 -8.99 5.29
N ILE A 150 6.78 -9.66 5.74
CA ILE A 150 6.10 -10.72 4.98
C ILE A 150 5.58 -10.19 3.63
N ILE A 151 4.93 -9.02 3.62
CA ILE A 151 4.40 -8.39 2.41
C ILE A 151 5.51 -8.15 1.38
N LEU A 152 6.63 -7.57 1.80
CA LEU A 152 7.76 -7.29 0.91
C LEU A 152 8.38 -8.58 0.36
N GLU A 153 8.51 -9.61 1.19
CA GLU A 153 8.99 -10.93 0.73
C GLU A 153 8.01 -11.60 -0.24
N GLN A 154 6.70 -11.45 -0.06
CA GLN A 154 5.70 -11.95 -1.00
C GLN A 154 5.78 -11.22 -2.35
N LEU A 155 6.02 -9.91 -2.36
CA LEU A 155 6.27 -9.15 -3.60
C LEU A 155 7.54 -9.63 -4.32
N LYS A 156 8.61 -9.91 -3.58
CA LYS A 156 9.82 -10.50 -4.15
C LYS A 156 9.56 -11.89 -4.73
N LYS A 157 8.77 -12.72 -4.04
CA LYS A 157 8.36 -14.04 -4.54
C LYS A 157 7.49 -13.95 -5.81
N LEU A 158 6.69 -12.92 -5.94
CA LEU A 158 5.95 -12.62 -7.18
C LEU A 158 6.89 -12.23 -8.34
N GLY A 159 8.15 -11.91 -8.06
CA GLY A 159 9.13 -11.46 -9.03
C GLY A 159 9.08 -9.95 -9.30
N ALA A 160 8.45 -9.18 -8.42
CA ALA A 160 8.31 -7.73 -8.58
C ALA A 160 9.67 -7.04 -8.73
N SER A 161 9.82 -6.23 -9.77
CA SER A 161 11.08 -5.56 -10.12
C SER A 161 11.15 -4.14 -9.56
N CYS A 162 10.86 -4.01 -8.25
CA CYS A 162 10.92 -2.75 -7.53
C CYS A 162 12.35 -2.30 -7.25
N ASP A 163 12.55 -0.99 -7.14
CA ASP A 163 13.76 -0.40 -6.56
C ASP A 163 13.71 -0.52 -5.03
N TRP A 164 14.19 -1.65 -4.51
CA TRP A 164 14.06 -2.02 -3.10
C TRP A 164 14.87 -1.11 -2.16
N ASP A 165 15.88 -0.43 -2.67
CA ASP A 165 16.65 0.56 -1.90
C ASP A 165 15.79 1.78 -1.54
N ARG A 166 14.65 1.96 -2.22
CA ARG A 166 13.66 3.04 -1.99
C ARG A 166 12.42 2.58 -1.23
N THR A 167 12.47 1.41 -0.61
CA THR A 167 11.34 0.93 0.20
C THR A 167 10.98 1.93 1.28
N ALA A 168 9.70 2.31 1.37
CA ALA A 168 9.20 3.25 2.36
C ALA A 168 7.96 2.71 3.09
N PHE A 169 7.80 3.12 4.32
CA PHE A 169 6.60 2.90 5.11
C PHE A 169 5.95 4.25 5.44
N THR A 170 4.64 4.34 5.34
CA THR A 170 3.92 5.63 5.46
C THR A 170 4.14 6.37 6.78
N MET A 171 4.66 5.70 7.83
CA MET A 171 5.04 6.33 9.09
C MET A 171 6.55 6.43 9.32
N ASP A 172 7.36 6.28 8.27
CA ASP A 172 8.79 6.54 8.38
C ASP A 172 9.05 8.00 8.77
N PRO A 173 10.13 8.29 9.53
CA PRO A 173 10.39 9.64 10.04
C PRO A 173 10.34 10.73 8.98
N GLY A 174 10.98 10.53 7.82
CA GLY A 174 10.98 11.51 6.73
C GLY A 174 9.60 11.79 6.14
N LEU A 175 8.73 10.76 6.03
CA LEU A 175 7.35 10.93 5.58
C LEU A 175 6.49 11.61 6.66
N SER A 176 6.71 11.29 7.93
CA SER A 176 6.03 11.94 9.06
C SER A 176 6.36 13.43 9.11
N ASP A 177 7.63 13.80 8.96
CA ASP A 177 8.07 15.19 8.92
C ASP A 177 7.47 15.95 7.72
N ALA A 178 7.40 15.29 6.55
CA ALA A 178 6.77 15.86 5.37
C ALA A 178 5.28 16.15 5.59
N VAL A 179 4.54 15.21 6.19
CA VAL A 179 3.12 15.39 6.53
C VAL A 179 2.92 16.55 7.50
N LEU A 180 3.73 16.62 8.56
CA LEU A 180 3.66 17.71 9.53
C LEU A 180 3.97 19.06 8.89
N SER A 181 4.98 19.12 8.03
CA SER A 181 5.35 20.35 7.32
C SER A 181 4.22 20.85 6.42
N VAL A 182 3.59 19.95 5.66
CA VAL A 182 2.45 20.28 4.80
C VAL A 182 1.24 20.72 5.64
N PHE A 183 0.97 20.06 6.75
CA PHE A 183 -0.13 20.42 7.65
C PHE A 183 0.05 21.84 8.19
N VAL A 184 1.25 22.17 8.66
CA VAL A 184 1.58 23.51 9.16
C VAL A 184 1.44 24.57 8.05
N ASP A 185 1.97 24.31 6.86
CA ASP A 185 1.86 25.22 5.71
C ASP A 185 0.40 25.48 5.32
N LEU A 186 -0.42 24.45 5.27
CA LEU A 186 -1.85 24.58 4.96
C LEU A 186 -2.61 25.35 6.05
N HIS A 187 -2.23 25.17 7.32
CA HIS A 187 -2.79 25.94 8.42
C HIS A 187 -2.41 27.42 8.29
N GLN A 188 -1.14 27.73 8.04
CA GLN A 188 -0.66 29.10 7.84
C GLN A 188 -1.34 29.79 6.64
N LYS A 189 -1.67 29.06 5.60
CA LYS A 189 -2.43 29.52 4.43
C LYS A 189 -3.95 29.63 4.69
N GLY A 190 -4.42 29.33 5.89
CA GLY A 190 -5.84 29.36 6.24
C GLY A 190 -6.70 28.29 5.56
N LYS A 191 -6.07 27.24 4.98
CA LYS A 191 -6.78 26.13 4.32
C LYS A 191 -7.25 25.08 5.31
N ILE A 192 -6.57 24.95 6.43
CA ILE A 192 -6.93 24.09 7.55
C ILE A 192 -7.20 24.95 8.76
N TYR A 193 -8.29 24.69 9.46
CA TYR A 193 -8.67 25.36 10.69
C TYR A 193 -9.34 24.38 11.66
N ARG A 194 -9.30 24.68 12.95
CA ARG A 194 -10.03 23.94 13.98
C ARG A 194 -11.47 24.41 14.04
N GLY A 195 -12.42 23.53 13.89
CA GLY A 195 -13.84 23.83 13.97
C GLY A 195 -14.65 22.68 14.54
N ILE A 196 -15.88 22.99 14.97
CA ILE A 196 -16.85 21.97 15.42
C ILE A 196 -17.70 21.57 14.22
N ARG A 197 -17.79 20.27 13.95
CA ARG A 197 -18.61 19.69 12.89
C ARG A 197 -19.38 18.49 13.43
N MET A 198 -20.56 18.24 12.86
CA MET A 198 -21.24 16.95 13.06
C MET A 198 -20.50 15.87 12.26
N VAL A 199 -20.29 14.73 12.89
CA VAL A 199 -19.63 13.58 12.28
C VAL A 199 -20.45 12.32 12.55
N ASN A 200 -20.34 11.34 11.66
CA ASN A 200 -20.80 9.99 11.96
C ASN A 200 -19.87 9.38 13.01
N TRP A 201 -20.42 8.84 14.07
CA TRP A 201 -19.66 8.33 15.21
C TRP A 201 -20.04 6.89 15.53
N ASP A 202 -19.05 5.98 15.59
CA ASP A 202 -19.23 4.63 16.12
C ASP A 202 -18.92 4.59 17.62
N PRO A 203 -19.92 4.47 18.50
CA PRO A 203 -19.71 4.43 19.95
C PRO A 203 -19.00 3.18 20.43
N LYS A 204 -19.05 2.07 19.67
CA LYS A 204 -18.34 0.83 19.99
C LYS A 204 -16.88 0.91 19.61
N GLY A 205 -16.55 1.39 18.44
CA GLY A 205 -15.20 1.63 17.96
C GLY A 205 -14.56 2.89 18.56
N GLN A 206 -15.36 3.79 19.13
CA GLN A 206 -14.93 5.09 19.64
C GLN A 206 -14.16 5.91 18.59
N THR A 207 -14.68 5.93 17.39
CA THR A 207 -14.07 6.62 16.24
C THR A 207 -15.12 7.33 15.38
N ALA A 208 -14.69 8.40 14.69
CA ALA A 208 -15.46 8.98 13.60
C ALA A 208 -15.40 8.06 12.37
N LEU A 209 -16.48 8.07 11.61
CA LEU A 209 -16.60 7.33 10.35
C LEU A 209 -16.67 8.34 9.20
N SER A 210 -16.09 8.01 8.06
CA SER A 210 -16.30 8.75 6.82
C SER A 210 -17.70 8.52 6.27
N ASP A 211 -18.21 9.44 5.47
CA ASP A 211 -19.53 9.29 4.86
C ASP A 211 -19.62 8.07 3.95
N ASP A 212 -18.48 7.69 3.31
CA ASP A 212 -18.38 6.52 2.44
C ASP A 212 -18.48 5.18 3.19
N GLU A 213 -18.22 5.18 4.51
CA GLU A 213 -18.30 4.00 5.36
C GLU A 213 -19.71 3.80 5.94
N VAL A 214 -20.59 4.78 5.79
CA VAL A 214 -21.95 4.76 6.36
C VAL A 214 -22.92 4.14 5.37
N ILE A 215 -23.53 3.02 5.76
CA ILE A 215 -24.58 2.36 4.98
C ILE A 215 -25.92 2.87 5.46
N MET A 216 -26.55 3.72 4.64
CA MET A 216 -27.91 4.21 4.90
C MET A 216 -28.93 3.08 4.74
N LYS A 217 -29.79 2.92 5.76
CA LYS A 217 -30.90 1.95 5.74
C LYS A 217 -32.20 2.65 6.06
N GLU A 218 -33.22 2.36 5.30
CA GLU A 218 -34.57 2.77 5.63
C GLU A 218 -35.09 1.90 6.77
N VAL A 219 -35.57 2.55 7.82
CA VAL A 219 -36.17 1.90 8.99
C VAL A 219 -37.54 2.51 9.22
N ALA A 220 -38.56 1.64 9.25
CA ALA A 220 -39.90 2.08 9.64
C ALA A 220 -39.89 2.60 11.07
N SER A 221 -40.22 3.85 11.26
CA SER A 221 -40.23 4.52 12.56
C SER A 221 -41.56 5.27 12.75
N LYS A 222 -41.78 5.78 13.97
CA LYS A 222 -42.94 6.60 14.33
C LYS A 222 -42.48 7.97 14.76
N LEU A 223 -43.25 8.97 14.42
CA LEU A 223 -43.09 10.32 14.98
C LEU A 223 -44.06 10.47 16.16
N TYR A 224 -43.55 10.71 17.33
CA TYR A 224 -44.30 10.86 18.55
C TYR A 224 -44.52 12.36 18.83
N TYR A 225 -45.76 12.72 19.09
CA TYR A 225 -46.14 14.09 19.49
C TYR A 225 -46.38 14.10 20.98
N ILE A 226 -45.70 14.98 21.70
CA ILE A 226 -45.76 15.13 23.13
C ILE A 226 -46.21 16.55 23.46
N ASN A 227 -47.25 16.68 24.27
CA ASN A 227 -47.79 17.94 24.70
C ASN A 227 -47.26 18.29 26.10
N TYR A 228 -46.58 19.42 26.24
CA TYR A 228 -46.20 19.99 27.53
C TYR A 228 -47.18 21.08 27.89
N ALA A 229 -47.82 20.96 29.06
CA ALA A 229 -48.70 21.97 29.57
C ALA A 229 -47.95 23.27 29.90
N ILE A 230 -48.49 24.40 29.51
CA ILE A 230 -47.91 25.70 29.84
C ILE A 230 -48.36 26.07 31.25
N GLU A 231 -47.43 26.34 32.14
CA GLU A 231 -47.68 26.73 33.52
C GLU A 231 -48.60 27.95 33.60
N GLY A 232 -49.59 27.88 34.48
CA GLY A 232 -50.58 28.97 34.66
C GLY A 232 -51.71 28.97 33.63
N THR A 233 -51.82 27.98 32.76
CA THR A 233 -52.90 27.79 31.77
C THR A 233 -53.59 26.45 31.97
N THR A 234 -54.89 26.34 31.64
CA THR A 234 -55.65 25.08 31.74
C THR A 234 -55.70 24.29 30.42
N ASP A 235 -55.60 24.98 29.26
CA ASP A 235 -55.88 24.39 27.95
C ASP A 235 -54.81 24.71 26.91
N GLN A 236 -53.66 25.29 27.32
CA GLN A 236 -52.56 25.60 26.38
C GLN A 236 -51.42 24.60 26.54
N PHE A 237 -50.95 24.07 25.40
CA PHE A 237 -49.87 23.10 25.34
C PHE A 237 -48.81 23.52 24.32
N LEU A 238 -47.56 23.28 24.65
CA LEU A 238 -46.47 23.28 23.67
C LEU A 238 -46.33 21.86 23.12
N THR A 239 -46.64 21.67 21.85
CA THR A 239 -46.48 20.37 21.20
C THR A 239 -45.10 20.25 20.57
N ILE A 240 -44.38 19.24 20.94
CA ILE A 240 -43.10 18.85 20.30
C ILE A 240 -43.25 17.52 19.58
N ALA A 241 -42.39 17.26 18.61
CA ALA A 241 -42.38 16.00 17.87
C ALA A 241 -40.98 15.41 17.89
N THR A 242 -40.88 14.09 18.15
CA THR A 242 -39.62 13.38 18.19
C THR A 242 -39.81 11.96 17.65
N THR A 243 -38.75 11.42 17.00
CA THR A 243 -38.69 10.01 16.65
C THR A 243 -38.08 9.15 17.77
N ARG A 244 -37.57 9.79 18.83
CA ARG A 244 -36.84 9.16 19.95
C ARG A 244 -37.39 9.64 21.30
N PRO A 245 -38.61 9.22 21.66
CA PRO A 245 -39.25 9.68 22.92
C PRO A 245 -38.46 9.25 24.17
N GLU A 246 -37.63 8.21 24.10
CA GLU A 246 -36.78 7.72 25.17
C GLU A 246 -35.64 8.70 25.55
N THR A 247 -35.41 9.71 24.76
CA THR A 247 -34.38 10.75 25.02
C THR A 247 -34.94 12.04 25.62
N MET A 248 -36.24 12.07 25.92
CA MET A 248 -36.94 13.26 26.44
C MET A 248 -36.90 13.31 27.97
#